data_3022368dd471b4f376683d8c9744816c
#
_entry.id   3022368dd471b4f376683d8c9744816c
#
_cell.length_a   1.000
_cell.length_b   1.000
_cell.length_c   1.000
_cell.angle_alpha   90.00
_cell.angle_beta   90.00
_cell.angle_gamma   90.00
#
_symmetry.space_group_name_H-M   'P 1'
#
loop_
_entity.id
_entity.type
_entity.pdbx_description
1 polymer ?
#
loop_
_entity_poly.entity_id
_entity_poly.type
_entity_poly.pdbx_seq_one_letter_code
_entity_poly.pdbx_strand_id
1 'polypeptide(L)'
;MAETVTTGHFRLTPEQRQFKQMLERYPRLVTYWNFDKREVKLQAIDQDIGAMSHGEQIMLRFFVAIWLGENRINFDLIEAARVLDDGNLDDIRQWLTTPVFP
;
A
#
# COMPACT_ATOMS: atom_id res chain seq x y z
N MET A 1 29.85 16.93 -0.87
CA MET A 1 28.80 16.64 -0.91
C MET A 1 28.36 15.25 -0.97
N ALA A 2 28.70 14.48 -0.11
CA ALA A 2 28.30 13.11 -0.08
C ALA A 2 26.80 12.97 0.03
N GLU A 3 26.20 14.02 0.52
CA GLU A 3 24.81 13.96 0.64
C GLU A 3 24.12 13.81 -0.64
N THR A 4 24.73 14.14 -1.70
CA THR A 4 24.16 13.99 -2.99
C THR A 4 23.73 12.58 -3.22
N VAL A 5 24.57 11.67 -2.84
CA VAL A 5 24.30 10.27 -3.02
C VAL A 5 23.12 9.85 -2.19
N THR A 6 23.13 10.25 -0.95
CA THR A 6 22.07 9.90 -0.04
C THR A 6 20.72 10.43 -0.51
N THR A 7 20.73 11.66 -0.96
CA THR A 7 19.53 12.31 -1.43
C THR A 7 18.90 11.55 -2.59
N GLY A 8 19.69 11.16 -3.56
CA GLY A 8 19.16 10.41 -4.69
C GLY A 8 18.61 9.07 -4.27
N HIS A 9 19.25 8.47 -3.29
CA HIS A 9 18.86 7.17 -2.81
C HIS A 9 17.46 7.15 -2.19
N PHE A 10 17.12 8.21 -1.49
CA PHE A 10 15.84 8.27 -0.80
C PHE A 10 14.76 9.03 -1.55
N ARG A 11 15.08 9.48 -2.75
CA ARG A 11 14.13 10.31 -3.46
C ARG A 11 13.00 9.51 -4.06
N LEU A 12 11.81 9.74 -3.57
CA LEU A 12 10.59 9.14 -4.09
C LEU A 12 9.91 10.10 -5.06
N THR A 13 9.19 9.55 -6.04
CA THR A 13 8.34 10.36 -6.90
C THR A 13 7.20 10.96 -6.07
N PRO A 14 6.52 12.02 -6.55
CA PRO A 14 5.35 12.53 -5.85
C PRO A 14 4.29 11.46 -5.60
N GLU A 15 4.07 10.58 -6.57
CA GLU A 15 3.10 9.49 -6.44
C GLU A 15 3.53 8.51 -5.36
N GLN A 16 4.81 8.17 -5.32
CA GLN A 16 5.33 7.27 -4.30
C GLN A 16 5.23 7.88 -2.90
N ARG A 17 5.48 9.19 -2.77
CA ARG A 17 5.33 9.86 -1.49
C ARG A 17 3.88 9.86 -1.02
N GLN A 18 2.95 10.12 -1.94
CA GLN A 18 1.54 10.13 -1.62
C GLN A 18 1.07 8.73 -1.18
N PHE A 19 1.50 7.71 -1.88
CA PHE A 19 1.23 6.33 -1.52
C PHE A 19 1.78 6.00 -0.13
N LYS A 20 3.02 6.39 0.11
CA LYS A 20 3.67 6.12 1.40
C LYS A 20 2.91 6.80 2.54
N GLN A 21 2.48 8.05 2.35
CA GLN A 21 1.71 8.75 3.37
C GLN A 21 0.40 8.04 3.69
N MET A 22 -0.27 7.53 2.67
CA MET A 22 -1.50 6.80 2.85
C MET A 22 -1.23 5.49 3.62
N LEU A 23 -0.20 4.78 3.22
CA LEU A 23 0.16 3.49 3.81
C LEU A 23 0.64 3.63 5.26
N GLU A 24 1.26 4.76 5.61
CA GLU A 24 1.76 4.99 6.97
C GLU A 24 0.65 5.07 8.02
N ARG A 25 -0.58 5.27 7.59
CA ARG A 25 -1.72 5.20 8.51
C ARG A 25 -2.04 3.76 8.91
N TYR A 26 -1.35 2.80 8.32
CA TYR A 26 -1.51 1.37 8.59
C TYR A 26 -0.16 0.82 9.05
N PRO A 27 0.23 1.04 10.31
CA PRO A 27 1.61 0.71 10.76
C PRO A 27 2.00 -0.74 10.56
N ARG A 28 1.05 -1.66 10.66
CA ARG A 28 1.36 -3.08 10.45
C ARG A 28 1.58 -3.40 8.99
N LEU A 29 0.92 -2.68 8.10
CA LEU A 29 1.02 -2.97 6.67
C LEU A 29 2.24 -2.34 6.04
N VAL A 30 2.63 -1.15 6.50
CA VAL A 30 3.76 -0.43 5.89
C VAL A 30 5.07 -1.21 6.00
N THR A 31 5.17 -2.13 6.97
CA THR A 31 6.38 -2.92 7.17
C THR A 31 6.67 -3.88 6.00
N TYR A 32 5.69 -4.12 5.13
CA TYR A 32 5.89 -4.99 3.98
C TYR A 32 6.48 -4.26 2.78
N TRP A 33 6.76 -2.96 2.91
CA TRP A 33 7.39 -2.19 1.84
C TRP A 33 8.79 -1.77 2.19
N ASN A 34 9.67 -1.80 1.20
CA ASN A 34 11.00 -1.21 1.31
C ASN A 34 11.06 -0.08 0.29
N PHE A 35 10.86 1.16 0.74
CA PHE A 35 10.80 2.30 -0.16
C PHE A 35 12.17 2.67 -0.73
N ASP A 36 13.25 2.37 -0.05
CA ASP A 36 14.58 2.60 -0.58
C ASP A 36 14.82 1.76 -1.83
N LYS A 37 14.38 0.52 -1.81
CA LYS A 37 14.51 -0.38 -2.94
C LYS A 37 13.29 -0.38 -3.84
N ARG A 38 12.27 0.33 -3.47
CA ARG A 38 10.99 0.41 -4.19
C ARG A 38 10.42 -0.97 -4.47
N GLU A 39 10.30 -1.74 -3.41
CA GLU A 39 9.73 -3.08 -3.55
C GLU A 39 8.76 -3.40 -2.41
N VAL A 40 7.81 -4.28 -2.72
CA VAL A 40 6.90 -4.85 -1.77
C VAL A 40 7.31 -6.31 -1.53
N LYS A 41 7.24 -6.73 -0.27
CA LYS A 41 7.70 -8.07 0.14
C LYS A 41 6.56 -9.06 -0.03
N LEU A 42 6.30 -9.49 -1.25
CA LEU A 42 5.15 -10.34 -1.56
C LEU A 42 5.20 -11.69 -0.85
N GLN A 43 6.37 -12.28 -0.71
CA GLN A 43 6.50 -13.56 -0.05
C GLN A 43 6.16 -13.47 1.43
N ALA A 44 6.60 -12.41 2.10
CA ALA A 44 6.27 -12.18 3.50
C ALA A 44 4.76 -11.95 3.68
N ILE A 45 4.15 -11.23 2.74
CA ILE A 45 2.70 -11.02 2.76
C ILE A 45 1.98 -12.35 2.64
N ASP A 46 2.39 -13.19 1.71
CA ASP A 46 1.77 -14.48 1.50
C ASP A 46 1.81 -15.34 2.78
N GLN A 47 2.91 -15.27 3.50
CA GLN A 47 3.06 -16.01 4.76
C GLN A 47 2.20 -15.46 5.89
N ASP A 48 2.03 -14.14 5.94
CA ASP A 48 1.44 -13.46 7.09
C ASP A 48 -0.03 -13.12 6.96
N ILE A 49 -0.52 -12.96 5.74
CA ILE A 49 -1.84 -12.39 5.50
C ILE A 49 -2.97 -13.18 6.14
N GLY A 50 -2.84 -14.49 6.21
CA GLY A 50 -3.86 -15.34 6.81
C GLY A 50 -4.07 -15.12 8.30
N ALA A 51 -3.09 -14.53 8.98
CA ALA A 51 -3.17 -14.25 10.41
C ALA A 51 -3.70 -12.85 10.71
N MET A 52 -3.95 -12.04 9.69
CA MET A 52 -4.43 -10.68 9.85
C MET A 52 -5.96 -10.66 9.99
N SER A 53 -6.48 -9.58 10.56
CA SER A 53 -7.93 -9.38 10.58
C SER A 53 -8.46 -9.26 9.15
N HIS A 54 -9.76 -9.49 8.97
CA HIS A 54 -10.35 -9.44 7.65
C HIS A 54 -10.15 -8.07 7.00
N GLY A 55 -10.36 -7.00 7.77
CA GLY A 55 -10.16 -5.65 7.24
C GLY A 55 -8.71 -5.37 6.85
N GLU A 56 -7.76 -5.83 7.64
CA GLU A 56 -6.35 -5.69 7.31
C GLU A 56 -5.98 -6.43 6.03
N GLN A 57 -6.52 -7.64 5.86
CA GLN A 57 -6.29 -8.40 4.63
C GLN A 57 -6.78 -7.63 3.40
N ILE A 58 -7.98 -7.05 3.51
CA ILE A 58 -8.55 -6.28 2.39
C ILE A 58 -7.70 -5.07 2.07
N MET A 59 -7.31 -4.30 3.10
CA MET A 59 -6.50 -3.10 2.86
C MET A 59 -5.13 -3.44 2.32
N LEU A 60 -4.51 -4.51 2.79
CA LEU A 60 -3.22 -4.93 2.26
C LEU A 60 -3.32 -5.30 0.79
N ARG A 61 -4.36 -6.04 0.40
CA ARG A 61 -4.59 -6.38 -1.00
C ARG A 61 -4.81 -5.14 -1.86
N PHE A 62 -5.53 -4.16 -1.33
CA PHE A 62 -5.74 -2.89 -2.00
C PHE A 62 -4.41 -2.18 -2.28
N PHE A 63 -3.58 -2.02 -1.25
CA PHE A 63 -2.30 -1.33 -1.40
C PHE A 63 -1.35 -2.07 -2.35
N VAL A 64 -1.33 -3.39 -2.30
CA VAL A 64 -0.50 -4.17 -3.23
C VAL A 64 -0.99 -3.98 -4.66
N ALA A 65 -2.29 -3.97 -4.89
CA ALA A 65 -2.84 -3.77 -6.21
C ALA A 65 -2.45 -2.41 -6.79
N ILE A 66 -2.52 -1.35 -5.98
CA ILE A 66 -2.09 -0.02 -6.41
C ILE A 66 -0.60 -0.02 -6.74
N TRP A 67 0.21 -0.59 -5.85
CA TRP A 67 1.66 -0.57 -6.00
C TRP A 67 2.09 -1.30 -7.27
N LEU A 68 1.51 -2.45 -7.54
CA LEU A 68 1.85 -3.24 -8.71
C LEU A 68 1.16 -2.75 -9.99
N GLY A 69 0.10 -1.95 -9.85
CA GLY A 69 -0.70 -1.53 -11.00
C GLY A 69 -1.54 -2.65 -11.58
N GLU A 70 -1.75 -3.73 -10.82
CA GLU A 70 -2.56 -4.86 -11.26
C GLU A 70 -3.06 -5.62 -10.04
N ASN A 71 -4.18 -6.30 -10.20
CA ASN A 71 -4.83 -7.01 -9.10
C ASN A 71 -4.28 -8.43 -8.95
N ARG A 72 -3.05 -8.53 -8.51
CA ARG A 72 -2.36 -9.83 -8.45
C ARG A 72 -2.79 -10.71 -7.29
N ILE A 73 -3.16 -10.12 -6.16
CA ILE A 73 -3.53 -10.91 -4.98
C ILE A 73 -4.99 -10.75 -4.61
N ASN A 74 -5.83 -10.55 -5.62
CA ASN A 74 -7.28 -10.70 -5.50
C ASN A 74 -7.96 -9.69 -4.57
N PHE A 75 -7.65 -8.41 -4.74
CA PHE A 75 -8.44 -7.38 -4.07
C PHE A 75 -9.84 -7.38 -4.66
N ASP A 76 -10.85 -7.39 -3.79
CA ASP A 76 -12.26 -7.42 -4.21
C ASP A 76 -12.96 -6.19 -3.66
N LEU A 77 -13.37 -5.30 -4.55
CA LEU A 77 -14.03 -4.04 -4.15
C LEU A 77 -15.39 -4.30 -3.49
N ILE A 78 -16.11 -5.30 -3.93
CA ILE A 78 -17.42 -5.63 -3.36
C ILE A 78 -17.25 -6.12 -1.92
N GLU A 79 -16.26 -6.97 -1.68
CA GLU A 79 -15.93 -7.42 -0.34
C GLU A 79 -15.54 -6.23 0.54
N ALA A 80 -14.72 -5.32 0.01
CA ALA A 80 -14.29 -4.13 0.74
C ALA A 80 -15.51 -3.29 1.16
N ALA A 81 -16.45 -3.10 0.25
CA ALA A 81 -17.64 -2.30 0.54
C ALA A 81 -18.49 -2.94 1.64
N ARG A 82 -18.50 -4.27 1.72
CA ARG A 82 -19.30 -4.96 2.74
C ARG A 82 -18.64 -5.04 4.11
N VAL A 83 -17.32 -5.11 4.14
CA VAL A 83 -16.58 -5.47 5.36
C VAL A 83 -15.91 -4.29 6.03
N LEU A 84 -15.39 -3.34 5.26
CA LEU A 84 -14.59 -2.26 5.81
C LEU A 84 -15.44 -1.22 6.53
N ASP A 85 -14.86 -0.64 7.58
CA ASP A 85 -15.47 0.50 8.24
C ASP A 85 -15.32 1.75 7.36
N ASP A 86 -15.97 2.84 7.78
CA ASP A 86 -16.00 4.07 6.99
C ASP A 86 -14.62 4.68 6.82
N GLY A 87 -13.77 4.61 7.82
CA GLY A 87 -12.44 5.18 7.75
C GLY A 87 -11.58 4.51 6.71
N ASN A 88 -11.56 3.18 6.71
CA ASN A 88 -10.80 2.42 5.72
C ASN A 88 -11.40 2.56 4.34
N LEU A 89 -12.71 2.54 4.25
CA LEU A 89 -13.39 2.68 2.96
C LEU A 89 -13.16 4.06 2.37
N ASP A 90 -13.01 5.08 3.21
CA ASP A 90 -12.71 6.43 2.77
C ASP A 90 -11.36 6.50 2.05
N ASP A 91 -10.36 5.77 2.50
CA ASP A 91 -9.07 5.75 1.83
C ASP A 91 -9.19 5.22 0.41
N ILE A 92 -10.03 4.21 0.22
CA ILE A 92 -10.30 3.67 -1.11
C ILE A 92 -11.05 4.69 -1.95
N ARG A 93 -12.05 5.36 -1.38
CA ARG A 93 -12.82 6.39 -2.09
C ARG A 93 -11.91 7.53 -2.55
N GLN A 94 -11.03 8.00 -1.69
CA GLN A 94 -10.12 9.08 -2.03
C GLN A 94 -9.20 8.68 -3.17
N TRP A 95 -8.69 7.46 -3.13
CA TRP A 95 -7.83 6.98 -4.20
C TRP A 95 -8.61 6.89 -5.52
N LEU A 96 -9.86 6.42 -5.47
CA LEU A 96 -10.68 6.34 -6.69
C LEU A 96 -10.96 7.70 -7.28
N THR A 97 -11.06 8.74 -6.44
CA THR A 97 -11.29 10.11 -6.90
C THR A 97 -10.06 10.67 -7.61
N THR A 98 -8.87 10.38 -7.08
CA THR A 98 -7.63 10.89 -7.66
C THR A 98 -6.60 9.76 -7.64
N PRO A 99 -6.72 8.79 -8.54
CA PRO A 99 -5.84 7.61 -8.49
C PRO A 99 -4.38 7.95 -8.72
N VAL A 100 -3.51 7.35 -7.91
CA VAL A 100 -2.07 7.43 -8.12
C VAL A 100 -1.53 6.02 -8.30
N PHE A 101 -0.56 5.88 -9.18
CA PHE A 101 0.09 4.60 -9.43
C PHE A 101 1.58 4.78 -9.15
N PRO A 102 2.03 4.42 -7.95
CA PRO A 102 3.41 4.65 -7.57
C PRO A 102 4.38 3.76 -8.31
#